data_7b12bc496868d3277d5753458ffa29f7
#
_entry.id   7b12bc496868d3277d5753458ffa29f7
#
_cell.length_a   1.000
_cell.length_b   1.000
_cell.length_c   1.000
_cell.angle_alpha   90.00
_cell.angle_beta   90.00
_cell.angle_gamma   90.00
#
_symmetry.space_group_name_H-M   'P 1'
#
loop_
_entity.id
_entity.type
_entity.pdbx_description
1 polymer ?
#
loop_
_entity_poly.entity_id
_entity_poly.type
_entity_poly.pdbx_seq_one_letter_code
_entity_poly.pdbx_strand_id
1 'polypeptide(L)'
;SSALPTLFKIVMEESKEFSKEALNEHQQKLRMRGRPKIMLARTYEEAVEIYSRYYNNILGVVTDVSYTREGEKDKLAGYHFAKWVRSQERFVPIVFTSSEESNKEYADELDCSFIDKNSKSFPRDLKKQVVNNFGFGDFIIINPETKEEVMRIRNLKDLQKNIFSIPDESLAYHLSNDHFSRFFYSRAMFSVAEWLKKISISEYTSMDEARQLIYDMIIKYRKVKNSGVVAIFDKDRFDEFSNFARIGNGSIGGKGRSIAFMDNIVKEHLELNEDANIPVKIPLTVVLCTDIFDEFMEVNDLYPIALSDKPDEEILSYFLRAGLPDRLIEDFMAFLETVKAPIAVRSSSLLEDSHYQPFAGVYSTYMIPVVEDKYQMLELLSKAIKAVYASVFYRDSKAYMTATQNLIDQEKMAIVLQEAVGTRYGDR
;
A
#
# COMPACT_ATOMS: atom_id res chain seq x y z
N SER A 1 -34.36 1.13 -10.20
CA SER A 1 -33.68 2.41 -9.96
C SER A 1 -32.51 2.55 -10.93
N SER A 2 -32.44 3.64 -11.64
CA SER A 2 -31.36 3.96 -12.62
C SER A 2 -29.98 4.16 -11.94
N ALA A 3 -29.96 4.39 -10.65
CA ALA A 3 -28.74 4.61 -9.87
C ALA A 3 -27.94 3.34 -9.59
N LEU A 4 -28.59 2.18 -9.43
CA LEU A 4 -27.95 0.95 -8.98
C LEU A 4 -26.82 0.45 -9.90
N PRO A 5 -27.01 0.36 -11.26
CA PRO A 5 -25.93 -0.07 -12.14
C PRO A 5 -24.73 0.89 -12.11
N THR A 6 -25.00 2.20 -12.02
CA THR A 6 -23.98 3.24 -11.92
C THR A 6 -23.19 3.13 -10.63
N LEU A 7 -23.88 2.98 -9.50
CA LEU A 7 -23.23 2.76 -8.19
C LEU A 7 -22.36 1.51 -8.18
N PHE A 8 -22.86 0.39 -8.74
CA PHE A 8 -22.09 -0.85 -8.80
C PHE A 8 -20.79 -0.65 -9.59
N LYS A 9 -20.85 0.02 -10.73
CA LYS A 9 -19.68 0.32 -11.53
C LYS A 9 -18.68 1.19 -10.76
N ILE A 10 -19.13 2.25 -10.11
CA ILE A 10 -18.29 3.15 -9.30
C ILE A 10 -17.59 2.37 -8.18
N VAL A 11 -18.34 1.63 -7.37
CA VAL A 11 -17.78 0.87 -6.24
C VAL A 11 -16.74 -0.16 -6.71
N MET A 12 -16.99 -0.82 -7.86
CA MET A 12 -16.06 -1.79 -8.42
C MET A 12 -14.77 -1.15 -8.95
N GLU A 13 -14.88 0.00 -9.64
CA GLU A 13 -13.72 0.72 -10.16
C GLU A 13 -12.84 1.23 -9.02
N GLU A 14 -13.40 1.95 -8.06
CA GLU A 14 -12.68 2.53 -6.93
C GLU A 14 -12.06 1.43 -6.03
N SER A 15 -12.77 0.33 -5.79
CA SER A 15 -12.23 -0.78 -4.99
C SER A 15 -11.03 -1.48 -5.66
N LYS A 16 -10.98 -1.52 -7.00
CA LYS A 16 -9.81 -2.04 -7.72
C LYS A 16 -8.59 -1.14 -7.51
N GLU A 17 -8.76 0.18 -7.56
CA GLU A 17 -7.65 1.11 -7.31
C GLU A 17 -7.08 0.92 -5.90
N PHE A 18 -7.94 0.81 -4.87
CA PHE A 18 -7.47 0.58 -3.50
C PHE A 18 -6.80 -0.78 -3.30
N SER A 19 -7.18 -1.79 -4.08
CA SER A 19 -6.54 -3.11 -3.99
C SER A 19 -5.08 -3.08 -4.43
N LYS A 20 -4.69 -2.15 -5.29
CA LYS A 20 -3.29 -1.93 -5.71
C LYS A 20 -2.39 -1.49 -4.55
N GLU A 21 -2.95 -0.89 -3.49
CA GLU A 21 -2.21 -0.54 -2.28
C GLU A 21 -1.87 -1.75 -1.38
N ALA A 22 -2.30 -2.95 -1.73
CA ALA A 22 -1.98 -4.15 -0.96
C ALA A 22 -0.53 -4.59 -1.18
N LEU A 23 0.10 -5.11 -0.13
CA LEU A 23 1.52 -5.48 -0.15
C LEU A 23 1.80 -6.75 -0.97
N ASN A 24 0.81 -7.61 -1.12
CA ASN A 24 0.90 -8.85 -1.91
C ASN A 24 -0.49 -9.29 -2.43
N GLU A 25 -0.51 -10.33 -3.27
CA GLU A 25 -1.76 -10.86 -3.85
C GLU A 25 -2.76 -11.36 -2.81
N HIS A 26 -2.30 -11.91 -1.70
CA HIS A 26 -3.19 -12.38 -0.63
C HIS A 26 -3.95 -11.21 -0.02
N GLN A 27 -3.24 -10.13 0.31
CA GLN A 27 -3.86 -8.90 0.81
C GLN A 27 -4.76 -8.23 -0.23
N GLN A 28 -4.40 -8.28 -1.52
CA GLN A 28 -5.28 -7.81 -2.60
C GLN A 28 -6.63 -8.56 -2.59
N LYS A 29 -6.59 -9.90 -2.48
CA LYS A 29 -7.80 -10.72 -2.40
C LYS A 29 -8.63 -10.41 -1.15
N LEU A 30 -7.98 -10.22 0.01
CA LEU A 30 -8.67 -9.84 1.25
C LEU A 30 -9.33 -8.46 1.13
N ARG A 31 -8.65 -7.46 0.57
CA ARG A 31 -9.23 -6.13 0.33
C ARG A 31 -10.41 -6.19 -0.64
N MET A 32 -10.31 -6.97 -1.73
CA MET A 32 -11.44 -7.16 -2.65
C MET A 32 -12.64 -7.85 -2.00
N ARG A 33 -12.43 -8.74 -1.03
CA ARG A 33 -13.52 -9.33 -0.21
C ARG A 33 -14.11 -8.32 0.76
N GLY A 34 -13.28 -7.48 1.37
CA GLY A 34 -13.67 -6.41 2.30
C GLY A 34 -14.23 -5.16 1.62
N ARG A 35 -14.28 -5.11 0.26
CA ARG A 35 -14.79 -3.93 -0.45
C ARG A 35 -16.21 -3.57 -0.03
N PRO A 36 -16.59 -2.29 -0.07
CA PRO A 36 -17.93 -1.85 0.19
C PRO A 36 -18.97 -2.61 -0.62
N LYS A 37 -20.10 -2.92 0.00
CA LYS A 37 -21.23 -3.62 -0.61
C LYS A 37 -22.38 -2.65 -0.80
N ILE A 38 -23.13 -2.84 -1.87
CA ILE A 38 -24.37 -2.11 -2.09
C ILE A 38 -25.50 -2.96 -1.51
N MET A 39 -26.21 -2.38 -0.53
CA MET A 39 -27.43 -2.97 0.02
C MET A 39 -28.63 -2.25 -0.58
N LEU A 40 -29.57 -3.00 -1.10
CA LEU A 40 -30.77 -2.47 -1.77
C LEU A 40 -31.98 -2.67 -0.88
N ALA A 41 -32.64 -1.57 -0.51
CA ALA A 41 -33.95 -1.56 0.09
C ALA A 41 -35.00 -1.09 -0.91
N ARG A 42 -36.15 -1.71 -0.91
CA ARG A 42 -37.28 -1.38 -1.79
C ARG A 42 -38.42 -0.64 -1.07
N THR A 43 -38.46 -0.78 0.25
CA THR A 43 -39.43 -0.13 1.12
C THR A 43 -38.71 0.66 2.22
N TYR A 44 -39.46 1.54 2.88
CA TYR A 44 -38.98 2.31 4.03
C TYR A 44 -38.55 1.37 5.18
N GLU A 45 -39.35 0.35 5.47
CA GLU A 45 -39.12 -0.61 6.54
C GLU A 45 -37.82 -1.42 6.30
N GLU A 46 -37.62 -1.89 5.06
CA GLU A 46 -36.35 -2.55 4.67
C GLU A 46 -35.16 -1.62 4.85
N ALA A 47 -35.30 -0.35 4.46
CA ALA A 47 -34.24 0.64 4.59
C ALA A 47 -33.87 0.90 6.07
N VAL A 48 -34.86 1.02 6.93
CA VAL A 48 -34.69 1.18 8.39
C VAL A 48 -34.04 -0.07 8.99
N GLU A 49 -34.49 -1.27 8.62
CA GLU A 49 -33.90 -2.53 9.09
C GLU A 49 -32.43 -2.67 8.70
N ILE A 50 -32.10 -2.45 7.43
CA ILE A 50 -30.74 -2.51 6.92
C ILE A 50 -29.87 -1.47 7.62
N TYR A 51 -30.34 -0.23 7.72
CA TYR A 51 -29.58 0.83 8.38
C TYR A 51 -29.33 0.52 9.85
N SER A 52 -30.34 0.09 10.60
CA SER A 52 -30.21 -0.26 12.02
C SER A 52 -29.23 -1.40 12.26
N ARG A 53 -29.14 -2.35 11.33
CA ARG A 53 -28.25 -3.50 11.43
C ARG A 53 -26.79 -3.15 11.13
N TYR A 54 -26.53 -2.22 10.21
CA TYR A 54 -25.21 -1.94 9.66
C TYR A 54 -24.74 -0.49 9.85
N TYR A 55 -25.40 0.31 10.65
CA TYR A 55 -25.16 1.77 10.78
C TYR A 55 -23.69 2.14 10.98
N ASN A 56 -22.92 1.33 11.74
CA ASN A 56 -21.50 1.59 11.97
C ASN A 56 -20.62 1.51 10.71
N ASN A 57 -21.06 0.78 9.69
CA ASN A 57 -20.28 0.48 8.50
C ASN A 57 -20.88 1.09 7.22
N ILE A 58 -21.88 1.95 7.34
CA ILE A 58 -22.52 2.62 6.20
C ILE A 58 -21.67 3.82 5.79
N LEU A 59 -21.14 3.79 4.58
CA LEU A 59 -20.36 4.89 3.99
C LEU A 59 -21.24 6.05 3.52
N GLY A 60 -22.45 5.75 3.09
CA GLY A 60 -23.41 6.73 2.62
C GLY A 60 -24.69 6.08 2.13
N VAL A 61 -25.68 6.90 1.92
CA VAL A 61 -27.03 6.51 1.49
C VAL A 61 -27.38 7.20 0.17
N VAL A 62 -27.88 6.44 -0.79
CA VAL A 62 -28.52 6.98 -2.01
C VAL A 62 -29.98 6.58 -1.98
N THR A 63 -30.87 7.54 -1.92
CA THR A 63 -32.30 7.28 -1.81
C THR A 63 -33.11 8.02 -2.86
N ASP A 64 -34.16 7.36 -3.33
CA ASP A 64 -35.27 8.02 -4.00
C ASP A 64 -36.10 8.81 -3.00
N VAL A 65 -36.80 9.86 -3.45
CA VAL A 65 -37.71 10.59 -2.59
C VAL A 65 -39.03 9.83 -2.41
N SER A 66 -39.52 9.16 -3.45
CA SER A 66 -40.80 8.44 -3.43
C SER A 66 -40.65 6.95 -3.62
N TYR A 67 -41.10 6.16 -2.62
CA TYR A 67 -41.18 4.69 -2.69
C TYR A 67 -42.20 4.17 -1.67
N THR A 68 -42.31 2.85 -1.50
CA THR A 68 -43.30 2.20 -0.63
C THR A 68 -43.00 2.39 0.86
N ARG A 69 -43.99 2.81 1.63
CA ARG A 69 -43.99 2.85 3.08
C ARG A 69 -45.34 2.36 3.61
N GLU A 70 -45.34 1.49 4.62
CA GLU A 70 -46.55 0.89 5.19
C GLU A 70 -47.46 0.23 4.13
N GLY A 71 -46.85 -0.34 3.10
CA GLY A 71 -47.54 -1.04 2.00
C GLY A 71 -48.09 -0.13 0.89
N GLU A 72 -48.03 1.18 1.05
CA GLU A 72 -48.54 2.18 0.09
C GLU A 72 -47.39 3.03 -0.49
N LYS A 73 -47.66 3.68 -1.64
CA LYS A 73 -46.70 4.58 -2.27
C LYS A 73 -46.70 5.91 -1.51
N ASP A 74 -45.62 6.18 -0.78
CA ASP A 74 -45.40 7.47 -0.11
C ASP A 74 -44.51 8.36 -0.97
N LYS A 75 -44.96 9.60 -1.26
CA LYS A 75 -44.22 10.57 -2.06
C LYS A 75 -43.01 11.15 -1.35
N LEU A 76 -42.92 11.02 -0.03
CA LEU A 76 -41.90 11.58 0.85
C LEU A 76 -41.17 10.49 1.67
N ALA A 77 -41.31 9.22 1.30
CA ALA A 77 -40.67 8.10 2.02
C ALA A 77 -39.16 8.31 2.21
N GLY A 78 -38.45 8.79 1.17
CA GLY A 78 -37.02 9.08 1.23
C GLY A 78 -36.66 10.23 2.14
N TYR A 79 -37.48 11.27 2.18
CA TYR A 79 -37.32 12.38 3.15
C TYR A 79 -37.50 11.88 4.58
N HIS A 80 -38.57 11.11 4.84
CA HIS A 80 -38.78 10.54 6.18
C HIS A 80 -37.65 9.63 6.63
N PHE A 81 -37.13 8.80 5.69
CA PHE A 81 -35.97 7.95 5.95
C PHE A 81 -34.72 8.77 6.26
N ALA A 82 -34.39 9.76 5.43
CA ALA A 82 -33.25 10.63 5.66
C ALA A 82 -33.35 11.40 7.00
N LYS A 83 -34.54 11.91 7.35
CA LYS A 83 -34.78 12.55 8.63
C LYS A 83 -34.56 11.60 9.79
N TRP A 84 -35.03 10.37 9.68
CA TRP A 84 -34.77 9.33 10.69
C TRP A 84 -33.28 9.01 10.78
N VAL A 85 -32.57 8.83 9.67
CA VAL A 85 -31.09 8.62 9.65
C VAL A 85 -30.38 9.77 10.33
N ARG A 86 -30.76 11.04 10.07
CA ARG A 86 -30.18 12.22 10.73
C ARG A 86 -30.38 12.23 12.24
N SER A 87 -31.47 11.62 12.74
CA SER A 87 -31.67 11.45 14.17
C SER A 87 -30.78 10.39 14.81
N GLN A 88 -30.31 9.42 14.04
CA GLN A 88 -29.39 8.37 14.49
C GLN A 88 -27.92 8.78 14.33
N GLU A 89 -27.58 9.35 13.16
CA GLU A 89 -26.23 9.77 12.80
C GLU A 89 -26.27 11.04 11.95
N ARG A 90 -25.70 12.10 12.50
CA ARG A 90 -25.76 13.45 11.90
C ARG A 90 -24.97 13.55 10.58
N PHE A 91 -23.85 12.85 10.47
CA PHE A 91 -22.84 13.12 9.45
C PHE A 91 -22.76 12.10 8.30
N VAL A 92 -23.59 11.05 8.30
CA VAL A 92 -23.60 10.11 7.19
C VAL A 92 -24.03 10.83 5.90
N PRO A 93 -23.28 10.72 4.79
CA PRO A 93 -23.66 11.35 3.54
C PRO A 93 -24.95 10.73 2.97
N ILE A 94 -25.89 11.57 2.60
CA ILE A 94 -27.14 11.16 1.96
C ILE A 94 -27.28 11.89 0.64
N VAL A 95 -27.59 11.14 -0.42
CA VAL A 95 -27.84 11.65 -1.76
C VAL A 95 -29.28 11.35 -2.13
N PHE A 96 -30.08 12.39 -2.30
CA PHE A 96 -31.41 12.27 -2.86
C PHE A 96 -31.33 12.19 -4.37
N THR A 97 -32.14 11.30 -4.95
CA THR A 97 -32.34 11.24 -6.40
C THR A 97 -33.81 11.40 -6.71
N SER A 98 -34.18 12.33 -7.59
CA SER A 98 -35.57 12.57 -7.99
C SER A 98 -35.65 13.04 -9.44
N SER A 99 -36.80 12.85 -10.09
CA SER A 99 -37.15 13.46 -11.37
C SER A 99 -37.87 14.79 -11.18
N GLU A 100 -38.22 15.17 -9.96
CA GLU A 100 -38.89 16.40 -9.62
C GLU A 100 -37.92 17.35 -8.91
N GLU A 101 -37.61 18.48 -9.53
CA GLU A 101 -36.62 19.43 -9.01
C GLU A 101 -37.07 20.09 -7.69
N SER A 102 -38.38 20.22 -7.48
CA SER A 102 -38.96 20.72 -6.23
C SER A 102 -38.50 19.92 -4.99
N ASN A 103 -38.16 18.64 -5.17
CA ASN A 103 -37.68 17.79 -4.08
C ASN A 103 -36.29 18.18 -3.58
N LYS A 104 -35.61 19.12 -4.23
CA LYS A 104 -34.33 19.67 -3.77
C LYS A 104 -34.48 20.40 -2.41
N GLU A 105 -35.62 21.02 -2.17
CA GLU A 105 -35.88 21.71 -0.89
C GLU A 105 -35.77 20.76 0.32
N TYR A 106 -36.19 19.49 0.17
CA TYR A 106 -36.07 18.47 1.21
C TYR A 106 -34.61 18.02 1.43
N ALA A 107 -33.80 18.04 0.39
CA ALA A 107 -32.37 17.74 0.52
C ALA A 107 -31.66 18.88 1.25
N ASP A 108 -31.96 20.13 0.88
CA ASP A 108 -31.36 21.32 1.49
C ASP A 108 -31.74 21.43 2.99
N GLU A 109 -33.00 21.11 3.37
CA GLU A 109 -33.47 21.09 4.78
C GLU A 109 -32.63 20.12 5.63
N LEU A 110 -32.26 18.97 5.11
CA LEU A 110 -31.56 17.91 5.84
C LEU A 110 -30.03 17.90 5.63
N ASP A 111 -29.45 18.91 4.97
CA ASP A 111 -28.05 18.97 4.59
C ASP A 111 -27.63 17.71 3.80
N CYS A 112 -28.41 17.40 2.77
CA CYS A 112 -28.22 16.27 1.88
C CYS A 112 -27.91 16.73 0.45
N SER A 113 -27.19 15.92 -0.31
CA SER A 113 -26.98 16.20 -1.74
C SER A 113 -28.22 15.83 -2.56
N PHE A 114 -28.46 16.56 -3.65
CA PHE A 114 -29.56 16.30 -4.58
C PHE A 114 -29.03 16.07 -6.00
N ILE A 115 -29.59 15.09 -6.70
CA ILE A 115 -29.26 14.79 -8.11
C ILE A 115 -30.57 14.58 -8.89
N ASP A 116 -30.75 15.35 -9.96
CA ASP A 116 -31.86 15.16 -10.90
C ASP A 116 -31.62 13.90 -11.77
N LYS A 117 -32.55 12.94 -11.69
CA LYS A 117 -32.52 11.70 -12.48
C LYS A 117 -32.67 11.90 -13.99
N ASN A 118 -33.30 13.01 -14.40
CA ASN A 118 -33.52 13.33 -15.81
C ASN A 118 -32.31 14.02 -16.44
N SER A 119 -31.33 14.40 -15.62
CA SER A 119 -30.10 15.03 -16.14
C SER A 119 -29.27 14.06 -16.96
N LYS A 120 -28.77 14.51 -18.11
CA LYS A 120 -27.79 13.77 -18.92
C LYS A 120 -26.49 13.53 -18.15
N SER A 121 -26.19 14.34 -17.14
CA SER A 121 -25.02 14.24 -16.29
C SER A 121 -25.21 13.33 -15.07
N PHE A 122 -26.39 12.73 -14.87
CA PHE A 122 -26.71 11.92 -13.71
C PHE A 122 -25.62 10.90 -13.29
N PRO A 123 -25.07 10.07 -14.22
CA PRO A 123 -24.02 9.11 -13.85
C PRO A 123 -22.73 9.78 -13.37
N ARG A 124 -22.36 10.91 -13.99
CA ARG A 124 -21.17 11.69 -13.62
C ARG A 124 -21.36 12.37 -12.26
N ASP A 125 -22.52 12.95 -12.04
CA ASP A 125 -22.84 13.68 -10.81
C ASP A 125 -22.95 12.69 -9.63
N LEU A 126 -23.55 11.51 -9.87
CA LEU A 126 -23.57 10.44 -8.87
C LEU A 126 -22.15 9.94 -8.56
N LYS A 127 -21.30 9.74 -9.57
CA LYS A 127 -19.89 9.38 -9.34
C LYS A 127 -19.18 10.43 -8.51
N LYS A 128 -19.35 11.71 -8.83
CA LYS A 128 -18.74 12.82 -8.06
C LYS A 128 -19.18 12.81 -6.59
N GLN A 129 -20.46 12.61 -6.32
CA GLN A 129 -20.98 12.55 -4.94
C GLN A 129 -20.43 11.35 -4.16
N VAL A 130 -20.44 10.18 -4.77
CA VAL A 130 -19.93 8.95 -4.13
C VAL A 130 -18.43 9.03 -3.86
N VAL A 131 -17.65 9.47 -4.86
CA VAL A 131 -16.19 9.57 -4.72
C VAL A 131 -15.82 10.60 -3.65
N ASN A 132 -16.43 11.77 -3.66
CA ASN A 132 -16.05 12.86 -2.77
C ASN A 132 -16.61 12.70 -1.34
N ASN A 133 -17.82 12.16 -1.17
CA ASN A 133 -18.51 12.18 0.12
C ASN A 133 -18.52 10.80 0.81
N PHE A 134 -18.43 9.68 0.07
CA PHE A 134 -18.44 8.33 0.67
C PHE A 134 -17.04 7.78 0.97
N GLY A 135 -16.00 8.62 0.82
CA GLY A 135 -14.63 8.30 1.17
C GLY A 135 -13.84 7.53 0.09
N PHE A 136 -14.36 7.40 -1.14
CA PHE A 136 -13.68 6.66 -2.22
C PHE A 136 -12.56 7.45 -2.91
N GLY A 137 -12.66 8.77 -2.97
CA GLY A 137 -11.62 9.62 -3.57
C GLY A 137 -10.45 9.90 -2.61
N ASP A 138 -9.54 10.78 -3.06
CA ASP A 138 -8.54 11.36 -2.17
C ASP A 138 -9.24 12.05 -1.00
N PHE A 139 -8.63 11.99 0.18
CA PHE A 139 -9.15 12.72 1.33
C PHE A 139 -8.70 14.18 1.26
N ILE A 140 -9.65 15.05 0.95
CA ILE A 140 -9.41 16.48 0.83
C ILE A 140 -9.60 17.13 2.20
N ILE A 141 -8.53 17.62 2.78
CA ILE A 141 -8.55 18.45 3.97
C ILE A 141 -8.94 19.85 3.55
N ILE A 142 -10.04 20.37 4.13
CA ILE A 142 -10.54 21.71 3.83
C ILE A 142 -10.46 22.61 5.07
N ASN A 143 -10.35 23.91 4.83
CA ASN A 143 -10.62 24.90 5.85
C ASN A 143 -12.14 24.96 6.10
N PRO A 144 -12.64 24.81 7.34
CA PRO A 144 -14.07 24.75 7.61
C PRO A 144 -14.80 26.08 7.35
N GLU A 145 -14.11 27.23 7.42
CA GLU A 145 -14.69 28.56 7.20
C GLU A 145 -14.73 28.93 5.71
N THR A 146 -13.58 28.83 5.02
CA THR A 146 -13.48 29.23 3.60
C THR A 146 -13.93 28.15 2.62
N LYS A 147 -14.02 26.88 3.08
CA LYS A 147 -14.29 25.68 2.27
C LYS A 147 -13.21 25.39 1.21
N GLU A 148 -12.09 26.07 1.27
CA GLU A 148 -10.98 25.84 0.36
C GLU A 148 -10.17 24.59 0.74
N GLU A 149 -9.59 23.94 -0.29
CA GLU A 149 -8.68 22.81 -0.10
C GLU A 149 -7.38 23.30 0.53
N VAL A 150 -7.03 22.73 1.69
CA VAL A 150 -5.76 22.99 2.40
C VAL A 150 -4.74 21.95 2.01
N MET A 151 -5.16 20.67 1.90
CA MET A 151 -4.27 19.55 1.66
C MET A 151 -5.04 18.36 1.09
N ARG A 152 -4.33 17.51 0.36
CA ARG A 152 -4.87 16.29 -0.22
C ARG A 152 -4.10 15.08 0.26
N ILE A 153 -4.81 14.10 0.83
CA ILE A 153 -4.27 12.85 1.37
C ILE A 153 -4.73 11.70 0.46
N ARG A 154 -3.82 10.99 -0.16
CA ARG A 154 -4.12 9.90 -1.09
C ARG A 154 -4.18 8.55 -0.40
N ASN A 155 -3.30 8.34 0.59
CA ASN A 155 -3.10 7.06 1.27
C ASN A 155 -2.62 7.24 2.71
N LEU A 156 -2.42 6.12 3.42
CA LEU A 156 -2.00 6.12 4.81
C LEU A 156 -0.61 6.73 5.03
N LYS A 157 0.33 6.55 4.09
CA LYS A 157 1.67 7.13 4.16
C LYS A 157 1.63 8.66 4.02
N ASP A 158 0.79 9.16 3.09
CA ASP A 158 0.56 10.60 2.94
C ASP A 158 0.00 11.22 4.22
N LEU A 159 -0.96 10.54 4.87
CA LEU A 159 -1.50 11.01 6.15
C LEU A 159 -0.43 11.02 7.22
N GLN A 160 0.34 9.95 7.35
CA GLN A 160 1.45 9.87 8.30
C GLN A 160 2.46 11.01 8.12
N LYS A 161 2.83 11.30 6.88
CA LYS A 161 3.81 12.36 6.55
C LYS A 161 3.28 13.75 6.87
N ASN A 162 1.99 13.98 6.67
CA ASN A 162 1.41 15.32 6.69
C ASN A 162 0.53 15.62 7.91
N ILE A 163 0.30 14.66 8.81
CA ILE A 163 -0.62 14.82 9.95
C ILE A 163 -0.29 16.05 10.82
N PHE A 164 1.01 16.32 11.05
CA PHE A 164 1.46 17.46 11.85
C PHE A 164 1.35 18.80 11.12
N SER A 165 1.11 18.79 9.82
CA SER A 165 0.93 19.99 8.99
C SER A 165 -0.54 20.34 8.75
N ILE A 166 -1.49 19.53 9.22
CA ILE A 166 -2.93 19.82 9.12
C ILE A 166 -3.28 20.91 10.15
N PRO A 167 -3.89 22.05 9.75
CA PRO A 167 -4.34 23.09 10.68
C PRO A 167 -5.33 22.56 11.73
N ASP A 168 -5.32 23.15 12.93
CA ASP A 168 -6.14 22.71 14.07
C ASP A 168 -7.63 22.71 13.74
N GLU A 169 -8.13 23.79 13.13
CA GLU A 169 -9.53 23.94 12.75
C GLU A 169 -9.96 22.89 11.69
N SER A 170 -9.07 22.59 10.75
CA SER A 170 -9.32 21.57 9.73
C SER A 170 -9.33 20.17 10.34
N LEU A 171 -8.34 19.85 11.20
CA LEU A 171 -8.27 18.57 11.89
C LEU A 171 -9.51 18.33 12.76
N ALA A 172 -9.86 19.32 13.58
CA ALA A 172 -11.04 19.27 14.43
C ALA A 172 -12.33 19.07 13.62
N TYR A 173 -12.49 19.81 12.53
CA TYR A 173 -13.63 19.67 11.63
C TYR A 173 -13.75 18.26 11.05
N HIS A 174 -12.66 17.72 10.50
CA HIS A 174 -12.69 16.40 9.87
C HIS A 174 -12.86 15.26 10.86
N LEU A 175 -12.30 15.37 12.07
CA LEU A 175 -12.53 14.38 13.15
C LEU A 175 -13.98 14.40 13.62
N SER A 176 -14.55 15.60 13.88
CA SER A 176 -15.94 15.75 14.35
C SER A 176 -16.99 15.24 13.35
N ASN A 177 -16.66 15.18 12.07
CA ASN A 177 -17.57 14.78 11.00
C ASN A 177 -17.31 13.35 10.49
N ASP A 178 -16.51 12.54 11.19
CA ASP A 178 -16.15 11.16 10.83
C ASP A 178 -15.52 11.00 9.43
N HIS A 179 -14.94 12.06 8.88
CA HIS A 179 -14.38 12.02 7.53
C HIS A 179 -13.17 11.06 7.44
N PHE A 180 -12.32 11.04 8.46
CA PHE A 180 -11.19 10.10 8.53
C PHE A 180 -11.65 8.65 8.55
N SER A 181 -12.63 8.32 9.41
CA SER A 181 -13.12 6.95 9.53
C SER A 181 -13.70 6.44 8.21
N ARG A 182 -14.50 7.26 7.49
CA ARG A 182 -15.08 6.90 6.18
C ARG A 182 -13.99 6.65 5.13
N PHE A 183 -12.96 7.48 5.09
CA PHE A 183 -11.83 7.31 4.18
C PHE A 183 -11.15 5.95 4.36
N PHE A 184 -10.99 5.47 5.60
CA PHE A 184 -10.39 4.18 5.88
C PHE A 184 -11.36 3.00 5.72
N TYR A 185 -12.64 3.19 6.04
CA TYR A 185 -13.67 2.16 5.78
C TYR A 185 -13.80 1.84 4.29
N SER A 186 -13.81 2.84 3.41
CA SER A 186 -13.88 2.63 1.96
C SER A 186 -12.72 1.78 1.42
N ARG A 187 -11.57 1.83 2.10
CA ARG A 187 -10.33 1.10 1.78
C ARG A 187 -10.18 -0.23 2.51
N ALA A 188 -11.24 -0.70 3.18
CA ALA A 188 -11.24 -1.91 4.00
C ALA A 188 -10.17 -1.93 5.10
N MET A 189 -9.82 -0.76 5.64
CA MET A 189 -8.92 -0.60 6.79
C MET A 189 -9.74 -0.48 8.07
N PHE A 190 -10.52 -1.51 8.38
CA PHE A 190 -11.57 -1.48 9.42
C PHE A 190 -11.05 -1.13 10.82
N SER A 191 -9.94 -1.72 11.25
CA SER A 191 -9.37 -1.45 12.57
C SER A 191 -8.96 0.00 12.77
N VAL A 192 -8.39 0.63 11.75
CA VAL A 192 -8.03 2.05 11.74
C VAL A 192 -9.29 2.91 11.77
N ALA A 193 -10.27 2.59 10.91
CA ALA A 193 -11.52 3.33 10.79
C ALA A 193 -12.34 3.30 12.09
N GLU A 194 -12.49 2.12 12.70
CA GLU A 194 -13.20 1.95 13.98
C GLU A 194 -12.54 2.70 15.13
N TRP A 195 -11.20 2.68 15.17
CA TRP A 195 -10.47 3.42 16.18
C TRP A 195 -10.67 4.93 16.01
N LEU A 196 -10.55 5.44 14.78
CA LEU A 196 -10.76 6.87 14.47
C LEU A 196 -12.19 7.31 14.74
N LYS A 197 -13.19 6.46 14.52
CA LYS A 197 -14.60 6.77 14.83
C LYS A 197 -14.87 6.93 16.33
N LYS A 198 -14.08 6.24 17.17
CA LYS A 198 -14.21 6.34 18.65
C LYS A 198 -13.51 7.55 19.24
N ILE A 199 -12.66 8.22 18.45
CA ILE A 199 -11.94 9.40 18.92
C ILE A 199 -12.91 10.57 18.99
N SER A 200 -13.20 11.01 20.21
CA SER A 200 -13.95 12.26 20.46
C SER A 200 -12.96 13.40 20.72
N ILE A 201 -13.16 14.53 20.04
CA ILE A 201 -12.32 15.74 20.25
C ILE A 201 -12.33 16.19 21.72
N SER A 202 -13.40 15.90 22.46
CA SER A 202 -13.51 16.24 23.87
C SER A 202 -12.58 15.45 24.79
N GLU A 203 -11.95 14.39 24.30
CA GLU A 203 -11.01 13.53 25.05
C GLU A 203 -9.55 14.03 24.96
N TYR A 204 -9.25 15.00 24.08
CA TYR A 204 -7.89 15.53 23.92
C TYR A 204 -7.68 16.85 24.63
N THR A 205 -6.52 16.99 25.25
CA THR A 205 -6.07 18.23 25.87
C THR A 205 -5.60 19.25 24.84
N SER A 206 -5.14 18.79 23.67
CA SER A 206 -4.68 19.61 22.56
C SER A 206 -4.79 18.91 21.21
N MET A 207 -4.79 19.67 20.09
CA MET A 207 -4.76 19.10 18.75
C MET A 207 -3.44 18.39 18.46
N ASP A 208 -2.35 18.77 19.10
CA ASP A 208 -1.06 18.08 18.95
C ASP A 208 -1.08 16.69 19.57
N GLU A 209 -1.78 16.50 20.68
CA GLU A 209 -2.01 15.18 21.25
C GLU A 209 -2.85 14.30 20.31
N ALA A 210 -3.88 14.84 19.68
CA ALA A 210 -4.67 14.12 18.68
C ALA A 210 -3.82 13.73 17.47
N ARG A 211 -2.95 14.63 16.96
CA ARG A 211 -2.01 14.32 15.87
C ARG A 211 -1.07 13.20 16.24
N GLN A 212 -0.48 13.27 17.42
CA GLN A 212 0.46 12.25 17.90
C GLN A 212 -0.20 10.88 18.01
N LEU A 213 -1.40 10.81 18.57
CA LEU A 213 -2.15 9.55 18.70
C LEU A 213 -2.52 8.95 17.33
N ILE A 214 -2.94 9.79 16.37
CA ILE A 214 -3.21 9.34 15.00
C ILE A 214 -1.92 8.84 14.35
N TYR A 215 -0.82 9.55 14.50
CA TYR A 215 0.48 9.17 13.99
C TYR A 215 0.95 7.81 14.54
N ASP A 216 0.90 7.63 15.86
CA ASP A 216 1.33 6.40 16.52
C ASP A 216 0.46 5.21 16.12
N MET A 217 -0.85 5.41 15.98
CA MET A 217 -1.77 4.40 15.49
C MET A 217 -1.45 4.00 14.04
N ILE A 218 -1.16 4.97 13.16
CA ILE A 218 -0.75 4.69 11.78
C ILE A 218 0.52 3.85 11.75
N ILE A 219 1.53 4.22 12.52
CA ILE A 219 2.79 3.45 12.64
C ILE A 219 2.52 2.03 13.10
N LYS A 220 1.78 1.87 14.20
CA LYS A 220 1.42 0.56 14.74
C LYS A 220 0.68 -0.29 13.72
N TYR A 221 -0.31 0.28 13.03
CA TYR A 221 -1.04 -0.42 11.97
C TYR A 221 -0.13 -0.84 10.83
N ARG A 222 0.76 0.05 10.35
CA ARG A 222 1.70 -0.25 9.27
C ARG A 222 2.68 -1.36 9.66
N LYS A 223 3.24 -1.32 10.87
CA LYS A 223 4.12 -2.36 11.41
C LYS A 223 3.42 -3.72 11.46
N VAL A 224 2.22 -3.80 12.06
CA VAL A 224 1.43 -5.03 12.15
C VAL A 224 1.05 -5.55 10.76
N LYS A 225 0.68 -4.66 9.83
CA LYS A 225 0.29 -5.05 8.46
C LYS A 225 1.46 -5.61 7.65
N ASN A 226 2.67 -5.13 7.91
CA ASN A 226 3.90 -5.58 7.26
C ASN A 226 4.51 -6.81 7.94
N SER A 227 4.02 -7.21 9.11
CA SER A 227 4.51 -8.41 9.82
C SER A 227 4.19 -9.66 9.01
N GLY A 228 5.17 -10.54 8.82
CA GLY A 228 5.03 -11.80 8.08
C GLY A 228 4.82 -11.66 6.58
N VAL A 229 4.96 -10.48 6.01
CA VAL A 229 4.67 -10.20 4.60
C VAL A 229 5.92 -9.74 3.88
N VAL A 230 6.34 -10.50 2.86
CA VAL A 230 7.31 -10.00 1.86
C VAL A 230 6.53 -9.14 0.87
N ALA A 231 6.61 -7.83 1.04
CA ALA A 231 5.89 -6.88 0.19
C ALA A 231 6.46 -6.86 -1.23
N ILE A 232 5.62 -6.64 -2.24
CA ILE A 232 6.06 -6.23 -3.56
C ILE A 232 6.58 -4.79 -3.45
N PHE A 233 7.76 -4.53 -4.01
CA PHE A 233 8.36 -3.20 -4.00
C PHE A 233 7.42 -2.19 -4.68
N ASP A 234 7.23 -1.07 -4.04
CA ASP A 234 6.43 0.03 -4.54
C ASP A 234 7.04 1.34 -4.00
N LYS A 235 7.45 2.21 -4.90
CA LYS A 235 8.15 3.46 -4.58
C LYS A 235 7.38 4.36 -3.62
N ASP A 236 6.05 4.34 -3.70
CA ASP A 236 5.19 5.20 -2.87
C ASP A 236 5.00 4.66 -1.45
N ARG A 237 5.39 3.40 -1.19
CA ARG A 237 5.18 2.70 0.09
C ARG A 237 6.44 2.27 0.81
N PHE A 238 7.56 2.15 0.07
CA PHE A 238 8.84 1.72 0.64
C PHE A 238 9.45 2.83 1.47
N ASP A 239 9.69 2.56 2.75
CA ASP A 239 10.29 3.46 3.73
C ASP A 239 10.75 2.69 4.97
N GLU A 240 11.17 3.40 6.03
CA GLU A 240 11.62 2.80 7.30
C GLU A 240 10.58 1.92 8.02
N PHE A 241 9.28 2.03 7.69
CA PHE A 241 8.19 1.23 8.26
C PHE A 241 7.80 0.05 7.36
N SER A 242 8.18 0.09 6.08
CA SER A 242 8.02 -0.97 5.08
C SER A 242 9.38 -1.30 4.49
N ASN A 243 10.29 -1.74 5.32
CA ASN A 243 11.72 -1.82 5.10
C ASN A 243 12.18 -3.11 4.40
N PHE A 244 11.28 -4.07 4.13
CA PHE A 244 11.57 -5.29 3.41
C PHE A 244 10.61 -5.49 2.23
N ALA A 245 11.16 -5.55 1.01
CA ALA A 245 10.37 -5.72 -0.20
C ALA A 245 11.09 -6.61 -1.24
N ARG A 246 10.32 -7.15 -2.19
CA ARG A 246 10.85 -7.90 -3.34
C ARG A 246 10.47 -7.25 -4.66
N ILE A 247 11.34 -7.35 -5.64
CA ILE A 247 11.09 -7.04 -7.05
C ILE A 247 11.09 -8.36 -7.82
N GLY A 248 10.01 -8.63 -8.56
CA GLY A 248 9.79 -9.89 -9.25
C GLY A 248 8.85 -10.83 -8.52
N ASN A 249 8.60 -12.01 -9.13
CA ASN A 249 7.63 -13.01 -8.65
C ASN A 249 8.28 -14.37 -8.34
N GLY A 250 9.57 -14.51 -8.62
CA GLY A 250 10.34 -15.71 -8.33
C GLY A 250 10.69 -15.90 -6.85
N SER A 251 11.65 -16.78 -6.58
CA SER A 251 12.18 -16.99 -5.23
C SER A 251 13.05 -15.82 -4.78
N ILE A 252 13.04 -15.52 -3.48
CA ILE A 252 13.96 -14.56 -2.85
C ILE A 252 15.27 -15.19 -2.37
N GLY A 253 15.47 -16.48 -2.62
CA GLY A 253 16.65 -17.23 -2.20
C GLY A 253 16.75 -17.44 -0.68
N GLY A 254 17.84 -18.06 -0.25
CA GLY A 254 18.08 -18.42 1.13
C GLY A 254 18.25 -17.22 2.06
N LYS A 255 19.23 -16.34 1.78
CA LYS A 255 19.46 -15.13 2.58
C LYS A 255 18.21 -14.24 2.64
N GLY A 256 17.50 -14.09 1.49
CA GLY A 256 16.26 -13.32 1.45
C GLY A 256 15.19 -13.89 2.40
N ARG A 257 15.01 -15.23 2.43
CA ARG A 257 14.07 -15.89 3.36
C ARG A 257 14.48 -15.73 4.81
N SER A 258 15.77 -15.88 5.13
CA SER A 258 16.28 -15.71 6.48
C SER A 258 16.07 -14.29 7.00
N ILE A 259 16.32 -13.25 6.18
CA ILE A 259 16.06 -11.85 6.54
C ILE A 259 14.57 -11.60 6.71
N ALA A 260 13.71 -12.12 5.82
CA ALA A 260 12.26 -11.99 5.92
C ALA A 260 11.72 -12.64 7.22
N PHE A 261 12.27 -13.78 7.61
CA PHE A 261 11.90 -14.45 8.86
C PHE A 261 12.32 -13.62 10.10
N MET A 262 13.54 -13.08 10.09
CA MET A 262 13.99 -12.19 11.18
C MET A 262 13.17 -10.90 11.24
N ASP A 263 12.82 -10.30 10.10
CA ASP A 263 11.96 -9.12 10.05
C ASP A 263 10.58 -9.38 10.65
N ASN A 264 10.03 -10.58 10.39
CA ASN A 264 8.77 -10.99 11.01
C ASN A 264 8.88 -11.09 12.52
N ILE A 265 9.91 -11.77 13.05
CA ILE A 265 10.13 -11.89 14.49
C ILE A 265 10.26 -10.52 15.15
N VAL A 266 11.06 -9.61 14.57
CA VAL A 266 11.24 -8.26 15.11
C VAL A 266 9.92 -7.47 15.14
N LYS A 267 9.06 -7.65 14.13
CA LYS A 267 7.76 -6.98 14.05
C LYS A 267 6.69 -7.59 14.94
N GLU A 268 6.75 -8.89 15.21
CA GLU A 268 5.86 -9.57 16.15
C GLU A 268 6.18 -9.24 17.62
N HIS A 269 7.44 -8.96 17.92
CA HIS A 269 7.94 -8.67 19.27
C HIS A 269 8.28 -7.18 19.43
N LEU A 270 7.27 -6.32 19.26
CA LEU A 270 7.45 -4.86 19.39
C LEU A 270 7.92 -4.44 20.80
N GLU A 271 7.60 -5.23 21.83
CA GLU A 271 8.07 -5.06 23.21
C GLU A 271 9.60 -5.06 23.32
N LEU A 272 10.32 -5.74 22.41
CA LEU A 272 11.77 -5.69 22.35
C LEU A 272 12.34 -4.30 22.06
N ASN A 273 11.51 -3.40 21.52
CA ASN A 273 11.88 -2.02 21.23
C ASN A 273 11.37 -1.02 22.27
N GLU A 274 10.39 -1.40 23.12
CA GLU A 274 9.81 -0.52 24.13
C GLU A 274 10.63 -0.53 25.44
N ASP A 275 11.18 -1.68 25.83
CA ASP A 275 11.93 -1.85 27.06
C ASP A 275 13.46 -1.68 26.94
N ALA A 276 13.99 -1.68 25.72
CA ALA A 276 15.43 -1.58 25.48
C ALA A 276 15.81 -0.19 24.95
N ASN A 277 16.79 0.44 25.58
CA ASN A 277 17.46 1.64 25.06
C ASN A 277 18.16 1.41 23.69
N ILE A 278 18.01 0.23 23.10
CA ILE A 278 18.62 -0.19 21.84
C ILE A 278 17.53 -0.71 20.91
N PRO A 279 17.16 0.05 19.86
CA PRO A 279 16.15 -0.41 18.91
C PRO A 279 16.68 -1.57 18.06
N VAL A 280 15.93 -2.67 17.98
CA VAL A 280 16.19 -3.80 17.08
C VAL A 280 15.39 -3.60 15.80
N LYS A 281 16.06 -3.52 14.65
CA LYS A 281 15.41 -3.38 13.35
C LYS A 281 16.22 -4.05 12.25
N ILE A 282 15.52 -4.51 11.21
CA ILE A 282 16.15 -4.94 9.97
C ILE A 282 16.45 -3.70 9.13
N PRO A 283 17.67 -3.58 8.55
CA PRO A 283 17.98 -2.50 7.62
C PRO A 283 17.08 -2.52 6.38
N LEU A 284 16.98 -1.39 5.69
CA LEU A 284 16.27 -1.31 4.41
C LEU A 284 16.78 -2.38 3.46
N THR A 285 15.88 -3.25 2.98
CA THR A 285 16.24 -4.42 2.18
C THR A 285 15.27 -4.57 1.01
N VAL A 286 15.81 -4.68 -0.21
CA VAL A 286 15.07 -5.06 -1.40
C VAL A 286 15.70 -6.31 -1.99
N VAL A 287 14.88 -7.30 -2.34
CA VAL A 287 15.36 -8.55 -2.95
C VAL A 287 14.89 -8.64 -4.39
N LEU A 288 15.84 -8.74 -5.31
CA LEU A 288 15.56 -9.13 -6.70
C LEU A 288 15.33 -10.62 -6.75
N CYS A 289 14.12 -11.03 -7.16
CA CYS A 289 13.75 -12.44 -7.25
C CYS A 289 14.45 -13.17 -8.39
N THR A 290 14.45 -14.48 -8.35
CA THR A 290 15.14 -15.34 -9.34
C THR A 290 14.61 -15.20 -10.77
N ASP A 291 13.38 -14.78 -10.97
CA ASP A 291 12.80 -14.49 -12.29
C ASP A 291 13.49 -13.31 -13.00
N ILE A 292 14.05 -12.36 -12.22
CA ILE A 292 14.87 -11.26 -12.77
C ILE A 292 16.20 -11.80 -13.32
N PHE A 293 16.78 -12.77 -12.62
CA PHE A 293 17.98 -13.46 -13.11
C PHE A 293 17.70 -14.21 -14.41
N ASP A 294 16.61 -14.99 -14.45
CA ASP A 294 16.21 -15.74 -15.63
C ASP A 294 16.00 -14.78 -16.83
N GLU A 295 15.23 -13.70 -16.64
CA GLU A 295 15.01 -12.69 -17.68
C GLU A 295 16.32 -12.05 -18.17
N PHE A 296 17.24 -11.70 -17.26
CA PHE A 296 18.53 -11.13 -17.61
C PHE A 296 19.39 -12.11 -18.44
N MET A 297 19.43 -13.37 -18.05
CA MET A 297 20.18 -14.41 -18.75
C MET A 297 19.62 -14.69 -20.14
N GLU A 298 18.29 -14.79 -20.26
CA GLU A 298 17.59 -15.12 -21.51
C GLU A 298 17.62 -13.98 -22.51
N VAL A 299 17.30 -12.75 -22.09
CA VAL A 299 17.24 -11.57 -22.98
C VAL A 299 18.62 -11.25 -23.59
N ASN A 300 19.70 -11.51 -22.86
CA ASN A 300 21.06 -11.22 -23.30
C ASN A 300 21.80 -12.44 -23.86
N ASP A 301 21.15 -13.61 -23.99
CA ASP A 301 21.75 -14.88 -24.47
C ASP A 301 23.06 -15.19 -23.75
N LEU A 302 23.11 -15.14 -22.43
CA LEU A 302 24.33 -15.26 -21.65
C LEU A 302 24.72 -16.71 -21.32
N TYR A 303 23.81 -17.69 -21.44
CA TYR A 303 24.12 -19.08 -21.09
C TYR A 303 25.32 -19.69 -21.87
N PRO A 304 25.51 -19.44 -23.18
CA PRO A 304 26.64 -19.98 -23.90
C PRO A 304 28.00 -19.55 -23.33
N ILE A 305 28.13 -18.26 -22.95
CA ILE A 305 29.36 -17.75 -22.33
C ILE A 305 29.51 -18.18 -20.88
N ALA A 306 28.40 -18.14 -20.12
CA ALA A 306 28.33 -18.49 -18.71
C ALA A 306 28.78 -19.94 -18.46
N LEU A 307 28.33 -20.88 -19.30
CA LEU A 307 28.66 -22.31 -19.20
C LEU A 307 29.99 -22.69 -19.85
N SER A 308 30.67 -21.77 -20.52
CA SER A 308 31.95 -22.02 -21.15
C SER A 308 33.08 -22.17 -20.12
N ASP A 309 34.25 -22.71 -20.58
CA ASP A 309 35.49 -22.82 -19.78
C ASP A 309 36.37 -21.55 -19.83
N LYS A 310 35.77 -20.40 -20.22
CA LYS A 310 36.51 -19.13 -20.29
C LYS A 310 36.88 -18.62 -18.90
N PRO A 311 37.97 -17.79 -18.84
CA PRO A 311 38.39 -17.17 -17.59
C PRO A 311 37.26 -16.30 -16.96
N ASP A 312 37.24 -16.20 -15.63
CA ASP A 312 36.22 -15.47 -14.87
C ASP A 312 36.12 -13.99 -15.29
N GLU A 313 37.26 -13.36 -15.63
CA GLU A 313 37.32 -11.98 -16.10
C GLU A 313 36.61 -11.79 -17.45
N GLU A 314 36.72 -12.79 -18.33
CA GLU A 314 36.03 -12.76 -19.62
C GLU A 314 34.52 -12.95 -19.44
N ILE A 315 34.09 -13.90 -18.63
CA ILE A 315 32.69 -14.09 -18.26
C ILE A 315 32.14 -12.80 -17.68
N LEU A 316 32.79 -12.18 -16.68
CA LEU A 316 32.41 -10.93 -16.08
C LEU A 316 32.23 -9.80 -17.11
N SER A 317 33.18 -9.71 -18.07
CA SER A 317 33.14 -8.69 -19.14
C SER A 317 31.87 -8.77 -19.98
N TYR A 318 31.39 -9.98 -20.31
CA TYR A 318 30.13 -10.19 -21.05
C TYR A 318 28.93 -9.77 -20.20
N PHE A 319 28.88 -10.16 -18.92
CA PHE A 319 27.81 -9.80 -18.02
C PHE A 319 27.71 -8.27 -17.78
N LEU A 320 28.85 -7.59 -17.65
CA LEU A 320 28.85 -6.13 -17.46
C LEU A 320 28.34 -5.37 -18.70
N ARG A 321 28.52 -5.90 -19.91
CA ARG A 321 27.99 -5.30 -21.15
C ARG A 321 26.50 -5.56 -21.35
N ALA A 322 25.97 -6.63 -20.77
CA ALA A 322 24.57 -7.01 -20.88
C ALA A 322 23.65 -5.96 -20.25
N GLY A 323 22.43 -5.79 -20.77
CA GLY A 323 21.42 -4.87 -20.24
C GLY A 323 20.58 -5.53 -19.13
N LEU A 324 20.40 -4.85 -17.99
CA LEU A 324 19.34 -5.22 -17.06
C LEU A 324 17.98 -4.80 -17.65
N PRO A 325 16.86 -5.48 -17.29
CA PRO A 325 15.53 -5.07 -17.74
C PRO A 325 15.21 -3.61 -17.42
N ASP A 326 14.80 -2.82 -18.43
CA ASP A 326 14.57 -1.37 -18.30
C ASP A 326 13.53 -1.01 -17.22
N ARG A 327 12.55 -1.89 -16.99
CA ARG A 327 11.52 -1.72 -15.95
C ARG A 327 12.08 -1.60 -14.53
N LEU A 328 13.31 -2.09 -14.29
CA LEU A 328 13.96 -2.02 -12.98
C LEU A 328 14.55 -0.64 -12.67
N ILE A 329 14.73 0.22 -13.66
CA ILE A 329 15.37 1.53 -13.49
C ILE A 329 14.58 2.41 -12.53
N GLU A 330 13.25 2.46 -12.70
CA GLU A 330 12.40 3.26 -11.80
C GLU A 330 12.43 2.72 -10.37
N ASP A 331 12.37 1.40 -10.20
CA ASP A 331 12.43 0.76 -8.89
C ASP A 331 13.78 1.00 -8.20
N PHE A 332 14.89 0.90 -8.95
CA PHE A 332 16.22 1.18 -8.42
C PHE A 332 16.39 2.64 -8.04
N MET A 333 15.93 3.58 -8.86
CA MET A 333 15.97 5.00 -8.52
C MET A 333 15.18 5.30 -7.24
N ALA A 334 13.99 4.75 -7.11
CA ALA A 334 13.18 4.90 -5.91
C ALA A 334 13.83 4.28 -4.64
N PHE A 335 14.49 3.13 -4.79
CA PHE A 335 15.27 2.52 -3.72
C PHE A 335 16.46 3.43 -3.32
N LEU A 336 17.22 3.92 -4.30
CA LEU A 336 18.36 4.82 -4.08
C LEU A 336 17.98 6.18 -3.46
N GLU A 337 16.77 6.66 -3.68
CA GLU A 337 16.24 7.86 -3.01
C GLU A 337 15.95 7.64 -1.53
N THR A 338 15.60 6.41 -1.16
CA THR A 338 15.25 6.05 0.22
C THR A 338 16.48 5.73 1.07
N VAL A 339 17.50 5.12 0.47
CA VAL A 339 18.73 4.66 1.16
C VAL A 339 19.65 5.84 1.45
N LYS A 340 20.20 5.88 2.66
CA LYS A 340 21.10 6.95 3.16
C LYS A 340 22.50 6.48 3.52
N ALA A 341 22.75 5.17 3.47
CA ALA A 341 24.01 4.54 3.82
C ALA A 341 24.53 3.67 2.65
N PRO A 342 25.76 3.15 2.70
CA PRO A 342 26.27 2.22 1.70
C PRO A 342 25.35 1.02 1.50
N ILE A 343 25.34 0.45 0.29
CA ILE A 343 24.48 -0.68 -0.06
C ILE A 343 25.33 -1.93 -0.23
N ALA A 344 25.00 -2.99 0.51
CA ALA A 344 25.51 -4.32 0.28
C ALA A 344 24.68 -5.03 -0.81
N VAL A 345 25.32 -5.44 -1.87
CA VAL A 345 24.74 -6.26 -2.97
C VAL A 345 25.23 -7.69 -2.77
N ARG A 346 24.33 -8.57 -2.37
CA ARG A 346 24.65 -9.92 -1.89
C ARG A 346 23.89 -10.97 -2.69
N SER A 347 24.56 -12.07 -3.00
CA SER A 347 23.93 -13.27 -3.52
C SER A 347 22.87 -13.83 -2.55
N SER A 348 21.84 -14.44 -3.09
CA SER A 348 20.81 -15.16 -2.33
C SER A 348 20.32 -16.35 -3.16
N SER A 349 21.12 -17.40 -3.21
CA SER A 349 20.76 -18.63 -3.91
C SER A 349 19.91 -19.54 -3.02
N LEU A 350 19.24 -20.51 -3.65
CA LEU A 350 18.50 -21.54 -2.93
C LEU A 350 19.42 -22.52 -2.20
N LEU A 351 20.63 -22.73 -2.73
CA LEU A 351 21.61 -23.67 -2.21
C LEU A 351 22.37 -23.13 -0.99
N GLU A 352 22.42 -21.80 -0.79
CA GLU A 352 23.14 -21.21 0.34
C GLU A 352 22.59 -21.65 1.71
N ASP A 353 21.31 -22.01 1.81
CA ASP A 353 20.67 -22.50 3.04
C ASP A 353 20.58 -24.04 3.09
N SER A 354 21.31 -24.73 2.22
CA SER A 354 21.34 -26.21 2.25
C SER A 354 22.03 -26.68 3.54
N HIS A 355 21.31 -27.42 4.37
CA HIS A 355 21.84 -28.02 5.60
C HIS A 355 22.94 -29.07 5.33
N TYR A 356 22.94 -29.67 4.15
CA TYR A 356 23.84 -30.75 3.80
C TYR A 356 25.09 -30.29 3.06
N GLN A 357 25.01 -29.14 2.35
CA GLN A 357 26.08 -28.63 1.50
C GLN A 357 26.08 -27.09 1.54
N PRO A 358 26.76 -26.47 2.53
CA PRO A 358 26.72 -25.03 2.68
C PRO A 358 27.53 -24.33 1.56
N PHE A 359 26.90 -23.40 0.87
CA PHE A 359 27.49 -22.55 -0.18
C PHE A 359 28.07 -21.22 0.36
N ALA A 360 28.49 -21.19 1.60
CA ALA A 360 29.02 -19.97 2.23
C ALA A 360 30.32 -19.51 1.56
N GLY A 361 30.37 -18.26 1.13
CA GLY A 361 31.57 -17.64 0.55
C GLY A 361 31.89 -18.01 -0.92
N VAL A 362 31.03 -18.77 -1.59
CA VAL A 362 31.20 -19.16 -2.98
C VAL A 362 30.88 -18.01 -3.94
N TYR A 363 29.85 -17.24 -3.65
CA TYR A 363 29.40 -16.14 -4.51
C TYR A 363 29.88 -14.78 -4.01
N SER A 364 30.00 -13.83 -4.94
CA SER A 364 30.52 -12.48 -4.67
C SER A 364 29.53 -11.61 -3.89
N THR A 365 30.09 -10.71 -3.09
CA THR A 365 29.38 -9.60 -2.42
C THR A 365 30.07 -8.30 -2.77
N TYR A 366 29.29 -7.28 -3.10
CA TYR A 366 29.81 -5.94 -3.42
C TYR A 366 29.22 -4.90 -2.48
N MET A 367 30.05 -3.91 -2.12
CA MET A 367 29.62 -2.75 -1.34
C MET A 367 29.62 -1.53 -2.24
N ILE A 368 28.50 -0.81 -2.28
CA ILE A 368 28.35 0.43 -3.05
C ILE A 368 28.42 1.59 -2.07
N PRO A 369 29.37 2.52 -2.24
CA PRO A 369 29.44 3.73 -1.40
C PRO A 369 28.28 4.67 -1.72
N VAL A 370 27.97 5.55 -0.77
CA VAL A 370 27.05 6.67 -1.03
C VAL A 370 27.78 7.72 -1.85
N VAL A 371 27.21 8.08 -3.00
CA VAL A 371 27.64 9.21 -3.83
C VAL A 371 26.46 10.16 -4.05
N GLU A 372 26.74 11.45 -4.26
CA GLU A 372 25.67 12.46 -4.41
C GLU A 372 24.88 12.26 -5.71
N ASP A 373 25.57 11.88 -6.79
CA ASP A 373 24.93 11.61 -8.08
C ASP A 373 24.21 10.25 -8.08
N LYS A 374 22.88 10.30 -8.13
CA LYS A 374 22.00 9.13 -8.16
C LYS A 374 22.18 8.28 -9.42
N TYR A 375 22.52 8.87 -10.54
CA TYR A 375 22.80 8.12 -11.78
C TYR A 375 24.11 7.35 -11.67
N GLN A 376 25.11 7.93 -11.03
CA GLN A 376 26.35 7.23 -10.72
C GLN A 376 26.10 6.06 -9.74
N MET A 377 25.26 6.27 -8.72
CA MET A 377 24.85 5.19 -7.82
C MET A 377 24.11 4.07 -8.59
N LEU A 378 23.21 4.42 -9.50
CA LEU A 378 22.48 3.47 -10.33
C LEU A 378 23.44 2.64 -11.21
N GLU A 379 24.46 3.28 -11.78
CA GLU A 379 25.49 2.60 -12.58
C GLU A 379 26.28 1.61 -11.72
N LEU A 380 26.74 2.02 -10.53
CA LEU A 380 27.45 1.16 -9.59
C LEU A 380 26.58 -0.01 -9.14
N LEU A 381 25.30 0.23 -8.81
CA LEU A 381 24.32 -0.79 -8.43
C LEU A 381 24.14 -1.80 -9.56
N SER A 382 23.94 -1.34 -10.78
CA SER A 382 23.77 -2.19 -11.95
C SER A 382 24.99 -3.05 -12.22
N LYS A 383 26.22 -2.49 -12.11
CA LYS A 383 27.47 -3.23 -12.24
C LYS A 383 27.61 -4.31 -11.16
N ALA A 384 27.30 -3.97 -9.92
CA ALA A 384 27.39 -4.91 -8.80
C ALA A 384 26.40 -6.09 -8.96
N ILE A 385 25.14 -5.81 -9.35
CA ILE A 385 24.14 -6.85 -9.64
C ILE A 385 24.64 -7.80 -10.71
N LYS A 386 25.12 -7.27 -11.83
CA LYS A 386 25.66 -8.08 -12.95
C LYS A 386 26.88 -8.90 -12.53
N ALA A 387 27.75 -8.34 -11.70
CA ALA A 387 28.93 -9.04 -11.19
C ALA A 387 28.56 -10.17 -10.21
N VAL A 388 27.52 -9.98 -9.36
CA VAL A 388 26.99 -11.06 -8.54
C VAL A 388 26.40 -12.17 -9.42
N TYR A 389 25.64 -11.83 -10.46
CA TYR A 389 25.11 -12.82 -11.41
C TYR A 389 26.23 -13.59 -12.13
N ALA A 390 27.30 -12.89 -12.56
CA ALA A 390 28.44 -13.53 -13.19
C ALA A 390 29.15 -14.53 -12.26
N SER A 391 29.23 -14.23 -10.95
CA SER A 391 29.94 -15.06 -9.98
C SER A 391 29.34 -16.47 -9.80
N VAL A 392 28.09 -16.69 -10.22
CA VAL A 392 27.48 -18.03 -10.27
C VAL A 392 28.27 -18.95 -11.18
N PHE A 393 28.87 -18.43 -12.26
CA PHE A 393 29.50 -19.16 -13.32
C PHE A 393 31.05 -19.11 -13.27
N TYR A 394 31.62 -18.61 -12.20
CA TYR A 394 33.05 -18.59 -12.00
C TYR A 394 33.61 -19.99 -11.74
N ARG A 395 34.87 -20.15 -11.97
CA ARG A 395 35.57 -21.43 -11.85
C ARG A 395 35.35 -22.14 -10.53
N ASP A 396 35.42 -21.39 -9.42
CA ASP A 396 35.24 -21.95 -8.07
C ASP A 396 33.79 -22.38 -7.84
N SER A 397 32.83 -21.61 -8.33
CA SER A 397 31.40 -21.95 -8.27
C SER A 397 31.10 -23.22 -9.08
N LYS A 398 31.63 -23.31 -10.31
CA LYS A 398 31.50 -24.50 -11.18
C LYS A 398 32.13 -25.75 -10.54
N ALA A 399 33.31 -25.60 -9.98
CA ALA A 399 34.01 -26.70 -9.30
C ALA A 399 33.23 -27.19 -8.09
N TYR A 400 32.68 -26.27 -7.29
CA TYR A 400 31.87 -26.59 -6.12
C TYR A 400 30.56 -27.31 -6.51
N MET A 401 29.87 -26.81 -7.54
CA MET A 401 28.64 -27.42 -8.07
C MET A 401 28.91 -28.86 -8.55
N THR A 402 29.97 -29.06 -9.29
CA THR A 402 30.37 -30.39 -9.77
C THR A 402 30.67 -31.33 -8.61
N ALA A 403 31.40 -30.86 -7.58
CA ALA A 403 31.72 -31.64 -6.39
C ALA A 403 30.52 -32.05 -5.57
N THR A 404 29.45 -31.22 -5.58
CA THR A 404 28.22 -31.44 -4.85
C THR A 404 27.10 -32.09 -5.65
N GLN A 405 27.36 -32.50 -6.87
CA GLN A 405 26.41 -33.10 -7.81
C GLN A 405 25.20 -32.23 -8.14
N ASN A 406 25.33 -30.91 -8.01
CA ASN A 406 24.31 -29.94 -8.42
C ASN A 406 24.54 -29.54 -9.88
N LEU A 407 23.45 -29.22 -10.58
CA LEU A 407 23.51 -28.76 -11.97
C LEU A 407 23.57 -27.23 -12.00
N ILE A 408 24.64 -26.67 -12.53
CA ILE A 408 24.90 -25.23 -12.56
C ILE A 408 23.89 -24.46 -13.43
N ASP A 409 23.35 -25.09 -14.46
CA ASP A 409 22.31 -24.51 -15.32
C ASP A 409 20.94 -24.45 -14.65
N GLN A 410 20.76 -25.12 -13.53
CA GLN A 410 19.55 -25.06 -12.71
C GLN A 410 19.67 -24.07 -11.53
N GLU A 411 20.89 -23.54 -11.27
CA GLU A 411 21.09 -22.55 -10.23
C GLU A 411 20.47 -21.21 -10.64
N LYS A 412 19.61 -20.70 -9.77
CA LYS A 412 18.93 -19.42 -9.95
C LYS A 412 19.30 -18.48 -8.81
N MET A 413 19.71 -17.26 -9.20
CA MET A 413 20.24 -16.28 -8.25
C MET A 413 19.25 -15.18 -7.99
N ALA A 414 18.79 -15.06 -6.73
CA ALA A 414 18.21 -13.83 -6.21
C ALA A 414 19.31 -12.92 -5.65
N ILE A 415 19.04 -11.62 -5.58
CA ILE A 415 20.00 -10.64 -5.02
C ILE A 415 19.36 -9.86 -3.89
N VAL A 416 20.04 -9.80 -2.76
CA VAL A 416 19.69 -8.95 -1.63
C VAL A 416 20.42 -7.62 -1.77
N LEU A 417 19.66 -6.53 -1.91
CA LEU A 417 20.12 -5.16 -1.82
C LEU A 417 19.79 -4.66 -0.41
N GLN A 418 20.81 -4.42 0.41
CA GLN A 418 20.61 -4.09 1.81
C GLN A 418 21.43 -2.89 2.22
N GLU A 419 20.79 -1.92 2.89
CA GLU A 419 21.49 -0.80 3.50
C GLU A 419 22.44 -1.30 4.58
N ALA A 420 23.69 -0.85 4.54
CA ALA A 420 24.68 -1.17 5.54
C ALA A 420 24.47 -0.30 6.79
N VAL A 421 24.46 -0.94 7.95
CA VAL A 421 24.34 -0.24 9.25
C VAL A 421 25.73 -0.06 9.83
N GLY A 422 26.05 1.16 10.23
CA GLY A 422 27.33 1.48 10.85
C GLY A 422 27.46 2.95 11.22
N THR A 423 28.50 3.28 11.97
CA THR A 423 28.85 4.65 12.28
C THR A 423 30.03 5.06 11.41
N ARG A 424 29.93 6.20 10.75
CA ARG A 424 31.03 6.75 9.96
C ARG A 424 32.10 7.32 10.89
N TYR A 425 33.34 6.87 10.74
CA TYR A 425 34.50 7.38 11.46
C TYR A 425 35.44 8.13 10.49
N GLY A 426 35.47 9.45 10.56
CA GLY A 426 36.25 10.29 9.63
C GLY A 426 35.78 10.12 8.18
N ASP A 427 36.72 9.87 7.28
CA ASP A 427 36.46 9.66 5.85
C ASP A 427 36.21 8.18 5.47
N ARG A 428 36.07 7.31 6.47
CA ARG A 428 35.85 5.86 6.29
C ARG A 428 34.48 5.42 6.83
#